data_dfcfcf980b098bff97eba238727bffc4
#
_entry.id   dfcfcf980b098bff97eba238727bffc4
#
_cell.length_a   1.000
_cell.length_b   1.000
_cell.length_c   1.000
_cell.angle_alpha   90.00
_cell.angle_beta   90.00
_cell.angle_gamma   90.00
#
_symmetry.space_group_name_H-M   'P 1'
#
loop_
_entity.id
_entity.type
_entity.pdbx_description
1 polymer ?
#
loop_
_entity_poly.entity_id
_entity_poly.type
_entity_poly.pdbx_seq_one_letter_code
_entity_poly.pdbx_strand_id
1 'polypeptide(L)'
;AVAAADAGAFLISPFVGRILDWYKISTGLTEYEPADDPGVQSVTRIYNYYKQTGYNTVVMGASFRNTDEITELAGCDRLTISPQLLQALDDDYGTLERKLDPADTGSKIHYQLGGENVFRFELNQDAMATEKLAEGIRGFVADQIKLETWLKDLD
;
A
#
# COMPACT_ATOMS: atom_id res chain seq x y z
N ALA A 1 -8.04 -0.49 5.04
CA ALA A 1 -8.07 -1.83 4.45
C ALA A 1 -9.32 -2.61 4.90
N VAL A 2 -9.57 -2.75 6.21
CA VAL A 2 -10.69 -3.57 6.73
C VAL A 2 -12.04 -3.09 6.22
N ALA A 3 -12.33 -1.79 6.31
CA ALA A 3 -13.60 -1.22 5.80
C ALA A 3 -13.83 -1.48 4.30
N ALA A 4 -12.76 -1.51 3.49
CA ALA A 4 -12.86 -1.84 2.08
C ALA A 4 -13.23 -3.31 1.86
N ALA A 5 -12.63 -4.21 2.64
CA ALA A 5 -12.96 -5.64 2.57
C ALA A 5 -14.38 -5.94 3.05
N ASP A 6 -14.82 -5.32 4.15
CA ASP A 6 -16.21 -5.42 4.65
C ASP A 6 -17.24 -4.90 3.64
N ALA A 7 -16.87 -3.87 2.87
CA ALA A 7 -17.70 -3.35 1.79
C ALA A 7 -17.66 -4.23 0.51
N GLY A 8 -16.93 -5.33 0.51
CA GLY A 8 -16.83 -6.26 -0.63
C GLY A 8 -15.94 -5.76 -1.77
N ALA A 9 -14.96 -4.91 -1.51
CA ALA A 9 -14.00 -4.48 -2.51
C ALA A 9 -13.26 -5.70 -3.10
N PHE A 10 -13.19 -5.78 -4.43
CA PHE A 10 -12.47 -6.85 -5.11
C PHE A 10 -10.96 -6.77 -4.87
N LEU A 11 -10.40 -5.56 -4.87
CA LEU A 11 -8.99 -5.30 -4.76
C LEU A 11 -8.73 -4.01 -4.00
N ILE A 12 -7.67 -4.00 -3.20
CA ILE A 12 -7.05 -2.78 -2.66
C ILE A 12 -5.62 -2.66 -3.17
N SER A 13 -5.15 -1.44 -3.37
CA SER A 13 -3.80 -1.17 -3.86
C SER A 13 -3.07 -0.19 -2.94
N PRO A 14 -2.51 -0.66 -1.82
CA PRO A 14 -1.72 0.18 -0.92
C PRO A 14 -0.41 0.63 -1.58
N PHE A 15 -0.05 1.91 -1.37
CA PHE A 15 1.13 2.54 -1.97
C PHE A 15 2.32 2.50 -1.02
N VAL A 16 3.16 1.47 -1.15
CA VAL A 16 4.31 1.18 -0.28
C VAL A 16 5.25 2.38 -0.17
N GLY A 17 5.78 2.86 -1.28
CA GLY A 17 6.75 3.93 -1.27
C GLY A 17 6.18 5.29 -0.85
N ARG A 18 4.87 5.55 -1.01
CA ARG A 18 4.26 6.79 -0.48
C ARG A 18 4.21 6.78 1.06
N ILE A 19 4.02 5.61 1.65
CA ILE A 19 4.09 5.44 3.10
C ILE A 19 5.54 5.70 3.55
N LEU A 20 6.51 5.06 2.90
CA LEU A 20 7.94 5.27 3.18
C LEU A 20 8.33 6.74 3.09
N ASP A 21 7.95 7.44 2.02
CA ASP A 21 8.25 8.86 1.83
C ASP A 21 7.72 9.73 2.98
N TRP A 22 6.49 9.46 3.44
CA TRP A 22 5.90 10.18 4.56
C TRP A 22 6.68 9.95 5.86
N TYR A 23 7.03 8.69 6.15
CA TYR A 23 7.78 8.35 7.36
C TYR A 23 9.20 8.92 7.34
N LYS A 24 9.88 8.92 6.20
CA LYS A 24 11.21 9.58 6.07
C LYS A 24 11.13 11.07 6.45
N ILE A 25 10.11 11.76 5.98
CA ILE A 25 9.91 13.17 6.32
C ILE A 25 9.54 13.35 7.79
N SER A 26 8.61 12.55 8.31
CA SER A 26 8.08 12.68 9.66
C SER A 26 9.10 12.32 10.74
N THR A 27 9.95 11.31 10.49
CA THR A 27 10.94 10.83 11.47
C THR A 27 12.31 11.48 11.31
N GLY A 28 12.61 12.03 10.14
CA GLY A 28 13.94 12.51 9.76
C GLY A 28 14.93 11.39 9.40
N LEU A 29 14.51 10.11 9.39
CA LEU A 29 15.33 8.99 8.94
C LEU A 29 15.37 8.96 7.41
N THR A 30 16.56 8.82 6.85
CA THR A 30 16.75 8.78 5.39
C THR A 30 16.66 7.37 4.82
N GLU A 31 16.93 6.36 5.65
CA GLU A 31 16.98 4.96 5.25
C GLU A 31 16.28 4.08 6.29
N TYR A 32 15.71 3.00 5.82
CA TYR A 32 15.12 1.93 6.61
C TYR A 32 15.69 0.60 6.12
N GLU A 33 15.92 -0.34 7.03
CA GLU A 33 16.17 -1.72 6.64
C GLU A 33 14.93 -2.25 5.90
N PRO A 34 15.08 -3.09 4.87
CA PRO A 34 13.96 -3.53 4.03
C PRO A 34 12.77 -4.09 4.82
N ALA A 35 13.03 -4.92 5.83
CA ALA A 35 12.00 -5.49 6.69
C ALA A 35 11.34 -4.47 7.64
N ASP A 36 12.01 -3.35 7.93
CA ASP A 36 11.54 -2.28 8.80
C ASP A 36 10.90 -1.12 8.03
N ASP A 37 10.84 -1.20 6.71
CA ASP A 37 10.15 -0.23 5.88
C ASP A 37 8.67 -0.14 6.27
N PRO A 38 8.18 1.03 6.68
CA PRO A 38 6.81 1.19 7.15
C PRO A 38 5.74 0.88 6.08
N GLY A 39 6.09 1.05 4.79
CA GLY A 39 5.21 0.66 3.68
C GLY A 39 5.13 -0.86 3.53
N VAL A 40 6.26 -1.55 3.61
CA VAL A 40 6.34 -3.01 3.61
C VAL A 40 5.57 -3.59 4.81
N GLN A 41 5.83 -3.08 6.02
CA GLN A 41 5.13 -3.51 7.24
C GLN A 41 3.61 -3.31 7.15
N SER A 42 3.18 -2.18 6.58
CA SER A 42 1.75 -1.89 6.38
C SER A 42 1.09 -2.93 5.47
N VAL A 43 1.68 -3.21 4.31
CA VAL A 43 1.12 -4.18 3.34
C VAL A 43 1.16 -5.60 3.90
N THR A 44 2.25 -5.99 4.55
CA THR A 44 2.38 -7.29 5.22
C THR A 44 1.28 -7.49 6.27
N ARG A 45 1.03 -6.47 7.10
CA ARG A 45 -0.04 -6.52 8.10
C ARG A 45 -1.43 -6.67 7.48
N ILE A 46 -1.71 -5.94 6.40
CA ILE A 46 -2.99 -6.03 5.68
C ILE A 46 -3.15 -7.43 5.07
N TYR A 47 -2.13 -7.93 4.38
CA TYR A 47 -2.12 -9.26 3.79
C TYR A 47 -2.41 -10.33 4.84
N ASN A 48 -1.64 -10.35 5.93
CA ASN A 48 -1.80 -11.33 7.00
C ASN A 48 -3.19 -11.27 7.62
N TYR A 49 -3.72 -10.06 7.88
CA TYR A 49 -5.07 -9.90 8.42
C TYR A 49 -6.13 -10.47 7.48
N TYR A 50 -6.04 -10.18 6.17
CA TYR A 50 -7.01 -10.68 5.20
C TYR A 50 -6.97 -12.21 5.10
N LYS A 51 -5.78 -12.81 5.10
CA LYS A 51 -5.65 -14.28 5.05
C LYS A 51 -6.14 -14.94 6.35
N GLN A 52 -5.87 -14.34 7.51
CA GLN A 52 -6.35 -14.84 8.81
C GLN A 52 -7.88 -14.78 8.96
N THR A 53 -8.51 -13.81 8.35
CA THR A 53 -9.96 -13.56 8.49
C THR A 53 -10.79 -14.08 7.32
N GLY A 54 -10.14 -14.61 6.27
CA GLY A 54 -10.82 -15.21 5.12
C GLY A 54 -11.40 -14.20 4.13
N TYR A 55 -10.94 -12.95 4.13
CA TYR A 55 -11.32 -11.99 3.10
C TYR A 55 -10.78 -12.39 1.72
N ASN A 56 -11.64 -12.29 0.70
CA ASN A 56 -11.28 -12.56 -0.69
C ASN A 56 -10.71 -11.32 -1.41
N THR A 57 -10.68 -10.18 -0.75
CA THR A 57 -10.13 -8.95 -1.31
C THR A 57 -8.65 -9.11 -1.63
N VAL A 58 -8.29 -8.86 -2.88
CA VAL A 58 -6.92 -8.95 -3.38
C VAL A 58 -6.09 -7.80 -2.82
N VAL A 59 -4.90 -8.11 -2.30
CA VAL A 59 -3.91 -7.10 -1.88
C VAL A 59 -2.89 -6.92 -3.00
N MET A 60 -2.81 -5.72 -3.57
CA MET A 60 -1.86 -5.38 -4.63
C MET A 60 -0.94 -4.23 -4.18
N GLY A 61 0.26 -4.58 -3.69
CA GLY A 61 1.28 -3.57 -3.38
C GLY A 61 1.66 -2.76 -4.62
N ALA A 62 1.89 -1.46 -4.46
CA ALA A 62 2.19 -0.56 -5.58
C ALA A 62 3.08 0.61 -5.17
N SER A 63 3.55 1.37 -6.16
CA SER A 63 4.30 2.62 -5.95
C SER A 63 5.64 2.42 -5.24
N PHE A 64 6.37 1.39 -5.63
CA PHE A 64 7.67 1.03 -5.05
C PHE A 64 8.76 2.08 -5.36
N ARG A 65 9.72 2.22 -4.44
CA ARG A 65 10.90 3.09 -4.56
C ARG A 65 12.18 2.32 -4.90
N ASN A 66 12.25 1.05 -4.50
CA ASN A 66 13.40 0.18 -4.70
C ASN A 66 12.96 -1.29 -4.87
N THR A 67 13.91 -2.17 -5.18
CA THR A 67 13.67 -3.61 -5.33
C THR A 67 13.48 -4.31 -3.99
N ASP A 68 14.05 -3.78 -2.91
CA ASP A 68 13.96 -4.39 -1.58
C ASP A 68 12.52 -4.37 -1.06
N GLU A 69 11.76 -3.27 -1.27
CA GLU A 69 10.32 -3.22 -0.97
C GLU A 69 9.54 -4.33 -1.70
N ILE A 70 9.96 -4.68 -2.94
CA ILE A 70 9.29 -5.69 -3.76
C ILE A 70 9.64 -7.09 -3.25
N THR A 71 10.91 -7.35 -2.97
CA THR A 71 11.39 -8.66 -2.50
C THR A 71 10.87 -9.00 -1.11
N GLU A 72 10.74 -8.01 -0.21
CA GLU A 72 10.11 -8.20 1.10
C GLU A 72 8.59 -8.47 1.01
N LEU A 73 7.96 -8.17 -0.10
CA LEU A 73 6.56 -8.49 -0.37
C LEU A 73 6.39 -9.70 -1.31
N ALA A 74 7.44 -10.48 -1.54
CA ALA A 74 7.37 -11.68 -2.35
C ALA A 74 6.35 -12.69 -1.79
N GLY A 75 5.36 -13.04 -2.58
CA GLY A 75 4.21 -13.87 -2.17
C GLY A 75 2.93 -13.07 -1.91
N CYS A 76 2.95 -11.74 -1.99
CA CYS A 76 1.73 -10.92 -2.03
C CYS A 76 0.83 -11.34 -3.19
N ASP A 77 -0.48 -11.12 -3.07
CA ASP A 77 -1.43 -11.53 -4.10
C ASP A 77 -1.08 -10.93 -5.47
N ARG A 78 -0.71 -9.64 -5.49
CA ARG A 78 -0.27 -8.91 -6.69
C ARG A 78 0.68 -7.78 -6.32
N LEU A 79 1.52 -7.38 -7.29
CA LEU A 79 2.40 -6.22 -7.18
C LEU A 79 2.33 -5.43 -8.49
N THR A 80 2.16 -4.12 -8.41
CA THR A 80 2.27 -3.21 -9.56
C THR A 80 3.66 -2.58 -9.55
N ILE A 81 4.50 -3.02 -10.47
CA ILE A 81 5.93 -2.68 -10.50
C ILE A 81 6.21 -1.82 -11.74
N SER A 82 7.01 -0.77 -11.61
CA SER A 82 7.43 0.06 -12.73
C SER A 82 8.38 -0.70 -13.67
N PRO A 83 8.45 -0.37 -14.97
CA PRO A 83 9.36 -1.03 -15.91
C PRO A 83 10.83 -0.98 -15.47
N GLN A 84 11.26 0.11 -14.84
CA GLN A 84 12.64 0.26 -14.35
C GLN A 84 12.96 -0.72 -13.23
N LEU A 85 12.04 -0.91 -12.28
CA LEU A 85 12.21 -1.86 -11.19
C LEU A 85 12.06 -3.31 -11.66
N LEU A 86 11.20 -3.56 -12.66
CA LEU A 86 11.13 -4.88 -13.32
C LEU A 86 12.45 -5.25 -13.98
N GLN A 87 13.09 -4.31 -14.68
CA GLN A 87 14.40 -4.55 -15.29
C GLN A 87 15.46 -4.82 -14.21
N ALA A 88 15.47 -4.04 -13.12
CA ALA A 88 16.41 -4.26 -12.03
C ALA A 88 16.24 -5.65 -11.37
N LEU A 89 15.00 -6.14 -11.27
CA LEU A 89 14.72 -7.50 -10.77
C LEU A 89 15.13 -8.57 -11.78
N ASP A 90 14.98 -8.33 -13.10
CA ASP A 90 15.39 -9.26 -14.16
C ASP A 90 16.92 -9.41 -14.23
N ASP A 91 17.65 -8.35 -13.88
CA ASP A 91 19.11 -8.33 -13.82
C ASP A 91 19.67 -8.92 -12.50
N ASP A 92 18.82 -9.20 -11.51
CA ASP A 92 19.20 -9.79 -10.23
C ASP A 92 19.05 -11.33 -10.26
N TYR A 93 20.17 -12.03 -10.17
CA TYR A 93 20.23 -13.50 -10.14
C TYR A 93 20.35 -14.06 -8.71
N GLY A 94 20.12 -13.25 -7.70
CA GLY A 94 20.09 -13.68 -6.30
C GLY A 94 18.94 -14.62 -5.99
N THR A 95 18.98 -15.22 -4.81
CA THR A 95 17.87 -16.07 -4.33
C THR A 95 16.72 -15.20 -3.86
N LEU A 96 15.54 -15.37 -4.45
CA LEU A 96 14.33 -14.74 -3.97
C LEU A 96 13.61 -15.67 -2.98
N GLU A 97 13.52 -15.25 -1.74
CA GLU A 97 12.77 -15.95 -0.70
C GLU A 97 11.30 -15.48 -0.69
N ARG A 98 10.38 -16.43 -0.53
CA ARG A 98 8.99 -16.10 -0.29
C ARG A 98 8.83 -15.52 1.12
N LYS A 99 8.30 -14.31 1.23
CA LYS A 99 8.09 -13.57 2.50
C LYS A 99 6.64 -13.66 2.99
N LEU A 100 5.68 -13.70 2.08
CA LEU A 100 4.26 -13.76 2.39
C LEU A 100 3.67 -15.10 1.98
N ASP A 101 3.11 -15.81 2.96
CA ASP A 101 2.45 -17.10 2.74
C ASP A 101 1.08 -17.12 3.45
N PRO A 102 -0.03 -17.45 2.76
CA PRO A 102 -1.34 -17.54 3.39
C PRO A 102 -1.43 -18.66 4.44
N ALA A 103 -0.50 -19.65 4.40
CA ALA A 103 -0.41 -20.73 5.38
C ALA A 103 0.41 -20.33 6.63
N ASP A 104 1.23 -19.28 6.55
CA ASP A 104 2.03 -18.76 7.66
C ASP A 104 1.90 -17.25 7.74
N THR A 105 0.87 -16.79 8.40
CA THR A 105 0.54 -15.37 8.57
C THR A 105 1.01 -14.79 9.91
N GLY A 106 1.84 -15.53 10.64
CA GLY A 106 2.37 -15.13 11.94
C GLY A 106 1.30 -15.04 13.03
N SER A 107 1.54 -14.18 14.00
CA SER A 107 0.63 -14.02 15.15
C SER A 107 -0.73 -13.48 14.73
N LYS A 108 -1.78 -13.94 15.41
CA LYS A 108 -3.14 -13.50 15.14
C LYS A 108 -3.31 -11.99 15.36
N ILE A 109 -3.79 -11.31 14.34
CA ILE A 109 -4.09 -9.88 14.39
C ILE A 109 -5.52 -9.71 14.92
N HIS A 110 -5.64 -9.11 16.09
CA HIS A 110 -6.94 -8.81 16.70
C HIS A 110 -7.33 -7.38 16.31
N TYR A 111 -8.19 -7.27 15.33
CA TYR A 111 -8.82 -6.00 14.94
C TYR A 111 -10.27 -6.25 14.55
N GLN A 112 -11.14 -5.34 14.92
CA GLN A 112 -12.55 -5.35 14.52
C GLN A 112 -12.93 -3.92 14.14
N LEU A 113 -13.48 -3.78 12.93
CA LEU A 113 -14.02 -2.51 12.49
C LEU A 113 -15.19 -2.11 13.39
N GLY A 114 -15.10 -0.94 13.97
CA GLY A 114 -16.20 -0.32 14.71
C GLY A 114 -17.25 0.30 13.81
N GLY A 115 -18.19 1.03 14.40
CA GLY A 115 -19.12 1.86 13.64
C GLY A 115 -18.43 3.02 12.93
N GLU A 116 -19.18 3.79 12.12
CA GLU A 116 -18.66 4.92 11.35
C GLU A 116 -17.89 5.94 12.21
N ASN A 117 -18.37 6.20 13.41
CA ASN A 117 -17.73 7.12 14.36
C ASN A 117 -16.33 6.64 14.77
N VAL A 118 -16.15 5.33 15.00
CA VAL A 118 -14.85 4.71 15.33
C VAL A 118 -13.93 4.79 14.12
N PHE A 119 -14.41 4.42 12.94
CA PHE A 119 -13.64 4.51 11.70
C PHE A 119 -13.13 5.93 11.44
N ARG A 120 -14.01 6.95 11.57
CA ARG A 120 -13.62 8.34 11.39
C ARG A 120 -12.59 8.83 12.42
N PHE A 121 -12.74 8.38 13.66
CA PHE A 121 -11.80 8.72 14.72
C PHE A 121 -10.42 8.07 14.45
N GLU A 122 -10.38 6.77 14.17
CA GLU A 122 -9.13 6.04 13.89
C GLU A 122 -8.42 6.58 12.64
N LEU A 123 -9.15 6.87 11.57
CA LEU A 123 -8.59 7.49 10.38
C LEU A 123 -7.96 8.84 10.69
N ASN A 124 -8.60 9.65 11.52
CA ASN A 124 -8.05 10.96 11.92
C ASN A 124 -6.81 10.84 12.83
N GLN A 125 -6.69 9.75 13.61
CA GLN A 125 -5.51 9.49 14.43
C GLN A 125 -4.31 9.01 13.57
N ASP A 126 -4.55 8.48 12.38
CA ASP A 126 -3.51 8.11 11.43
C ASP A 126 -3.15 9.33 10.55
N ALA A 127 -2.14 10.09 11.00
CA ALA A 127 -1.70 11.30 10.31
C ALA A 127 -1.23 10.99 8.88
N MET A 128 -0.47 9.93 8.67
CA MET A 128 0.00 9.51 7.35
C MET A 128 -1.18 9.26 6.40
N ALA A 129 -2.14 8.45 6.80
CA ALA A 129 -3.31 8.13 5.97
C ALA A 129 -4.16 9.36 5.67
N THR A 130 -4.41 10.21 6.66
CA THR A 130 -5.23 11.42 6.53
C THR A 130 -4.57 12.43 5.60
N GLU A 131 -3.29 12.71 5.78
CA GLU A 131 -2.53 13.67 4.98
C GLU A 131 -2.38 13.21 3.54
N LYS A 132 -1.98 11.94 3.32
CA LYS A 132 -1.80 11.38 1.98
C LYS A 132 -3.11 11.22 1.21
N LEU A 133 -4.20 10.90 1.87
CA LEU A 133 -5.52 10.87 1.24
C LEU A 133 -5.95 12.28 0.78
N ALA A 134 -5.83 13.27 1.65
CA ALA A 134 -6.21 14.64 1.35
C ALA A 134 -5.34 15.25 0.23
N GLU A 135 -4.02 15.01 0.25
CA GLU A 135 -3.09 15.41 -0.81
C GLU A 135 -3.45 14.75 -2.15
N GLY A 136 -3.70 13.45 -2.13
CA GLY A 136 -4.08 12.67 -3.32
C GLY A 136 -5.37 13.17 -3.95
N ILE A 137 -6.41 13.42 -3.16
CA ILE A 137 -7.68 13.97 -3.66
C ILE A 137 -7.45 15.33 -4.34
N ARG A 138 -6.70 16.24 -3.71
CA ARG A 138 -6.40 17.56 -4.32
C ARG A 138 -5.65 17.43 -5.63
N GLY A 139 -4.66 16.54 -5.69
CA GLY A 139 -3.88 16.28 -6.91
C GLY A 139 -4.75 15.74 -8.04
N PHE A 140 -5.54 14.72 -7.77
CA PHE A 140 -6.42 14.10 -8.78
C PHE A 140 -7.50 15.06 -9.28
N VAL A 141 -8.06 15.92 -8.41
CA VAL A 141 -9.00 16.98 -8.83
C VAL A 141 -8.32 17.97 -9.77
N ALA A 142 -7.09 18.40 -9.45
CA ALA A 142 -6.34 19.29 -10.33
C ALA A 142 -6.06 18.65 -11.70
N ASP A 143 -5.72 17.39 -11.74
CA ASP A 143 -5.47 16.66 -12.99
C ASP A 143 -6.76 16.43 -13.79
N GLN A 144 -7.87 16.14 -13.12
CA GLN A 144 -9.19 16.06 -13.76
C GLN A 144 -9.55 17.39 -14.45
N ILE A 145 -9.35 18.52 -13.77
CA ILE A 145 -9.63 19.85 -14.34
C ILE A 145 -8.75 20.11 -15.57
N LYS A 146 -7.46 19.72 -15.55
CA LYS A 146 -6.58 19.84 -16.71
C LYS A 146 -7.10 19.03 -17.90
N LEU A 147 -7.50 17.78 -17.66
CA LEU A 147 -8.09 16.91 -18.69
C LEU A 147 -9.35 17.52 -19.30
N GLU A 148 -10.27 17.99 -18.46
CA GLU A 148 -11.52 18.63 -18.91
C GLU A 148 -11.26 19.88 -19.74
N THR A 149 -10.28 20.69 -19.33
CA THR A 149 -9.87 21.88 -20.08
C THR A 149 -9.31 21.50 -21.45
N TRP A 150 -8.38 20.55 -21.47
CA TRP A 150 -7.79 20.06 -22.72
C TRP A 150 -8.84 19.49 -23.68
N LEU A 151 -9.82 18.73 -23.19
CA LEU A 151 -10.90 18.20 -24.02
C LEU A 151 -11.79 19.31 -24.60
N LYS A 152 -12.08 20.38 -23.85
CA LYS A 152 -12.84 21.55 -24.35
C LYS A 152 -12.09 22.33 -25.44
N ASP A 153 -10.76 22.32 -25.38
CA ASP A 153 -9.92 23.03 -26.38
C ASP A 153 -9.78 22.20 -27.70
N LEU A 154 -10.28 20.98 -27.75
CA LEU A 154 -10.32 20.11 -28.94
C LEU A 154 -11.59 20.29 -29.79
N ASP A 155 -12.64 20.88 -29.22
CA ASP A 155 -13.91 21.20 -29.90
C ASP A 155 -13.83 22.58 -30.61
#